data_5d86cb28e2d4109f60ad9533c12846d7
#
_entry.id   5d86cb28e2d4109f60ad9533c12846d7
#
_cell.length_a   1.000
_cell.length_b   1.000
_cell.length_c   1.000
_cell.angle_alpha   90.00
_cell.angle_beta   90.00
_cell.angle_gamma   90.00
#
_symmetry.space_group_name_H-M   'P 1'
#
loop_
_entity.id
_entity.type
_entity.pdbx_description
1 polymer ?
#
loop_
_entity_poly.entity_id
_entity_poly.type
_entity_poly.pdbx_seq_one_letter_code
_entity_poly.pdbx_strand_id
1 'polypeptide(L)'
;MQERLQNINVLSSELLPTPDDIKRSLALPQAAEEFVYRSRLAVRRILDRDDPRLFVVVGPCSIHDPVAAREYATRLRGLAQRVEGTMLVLMRVYFEKPRTTVGWKGLINDPDMDDSFHLEKGIRLARELLLFLAETGLPAA
;
A
#
# COMPACT_ATOMS: atom_id res chain seq x y z
N MET A 1 -9.92 26.78 -33.56
CA MET A 1 -9.31 27.90 -32.78
C MET A 1 -9.19 27.58 -31.31
N GLN A 2 -10.06 26.75 -30.70
CA GLN A 2 -9.96 26.33 -29.29
C GLN A 2 -8.72 25.46 -29.01
N GLU A 3 -8.29 24.58 -29.91
CA GLU A 3 -7.13 23.70 -29.74
C GLU A 3 -5.78 24.42 -29.53
N ARG A 4 -5.69 25.69 -29.94
CA ARG A 4 -4.47 26.48 -29.75
C ARG A 4 -4.33 27.13 -28.38
N LEU A 5 -5.36 27.04 -27.55
CA LEU A 5 -5.40 27.71 -26.25
C LEU A 5 -5.52 26.71 -25.08
N GLN A 6 -5.81 25.44 -25.37
CA GLN A 6 -5.98 24.39 -24.34
C GLN A 6 -4.98 23.27 -24.58
N ASN A 7 -4.48 22.70 -23.49
CA ASN A 7 -3.60 21.54 -23.50
C ASN A 7 -2.31 21.69 -24.32
N ILE A 8 -1.81 22.90 -24.49
CA ILE A 8 -0.62 23.18 -25.33
C ILE A 8 0.66 22.51 -24.83
N ASN A 9 0.70 22.11 -23.56
CA ASN A 9 1.82 21.41 -22.92
C ASN A 9 1.50 19.93 -22.62
N VAL A 10 0.37 19.40 -23.08
CA VAL A 10 0.01 17.98 -22.93
C VAL A 10 0.52 17.22 -24.14
N LEU A 11 1.46 16.30 -23.90
CA LEU A 11 2.07 15.48 -24.96
C LEU A 11 1.20 14.26 -25.29
N SER A 12 0.63 13.64 -24.30
CA SER A 12 -0.26 12.48 -24.45
C SER A 12 -1.25 12.41 -23.29
N SER A 13 -2.31 11.64 -23.46
CA SER A 13 -3.28 11.30 -22.42
C SER A 13 -3.60 9.82 -22.55
N GLU A 14 -3.36 9.06 -21.48
CA GLU A 14 -3.60 7.62 -21.41
C GLU A 14 -4.71 7.33 -20.42
N LEU A 15 -5.58 6.37 -20.76
CA LEU A 15 -6.62 5.90 -19.86
C LEU A 15 -6.01 4.91 -18.87
N LEU A 16 -6.18 5.18 -17.59
CA LEU A 16 -5.84 4.24 -16.53
C LEU A 16 -6.93 3.15 -16.41
N PRO A 17 -6.55 1.92 -16.04
CA PRO A 17 -7.52 0.88 -15.71
C PRO A 17 -8.42 1.33 -14.56
N THR A 18 -9.68 0.92 -14.60
CA THR A 18 -10.60 1.23 -13.49
C THR A 18 -10.21 0.45 -12.23
N PRO A 19 -10.61 0.91 -11.03
CA PRO A 19 -10.39 0.15 -9.79
C PRO A 19 -10.94 -1.29 -9.85
N ASP A 20 -12.05 -1.51 -10.57
CA ASP A 20 -12.65 -2.83 -10.73
C ASP A 20 -11.83 -3.73 -11.68
N ASP A 21 -11.19 -3.16 -12.70
CA ASP A 21 -10.27 -3.92 -13.57
C ASP A 21 -9.05 -4.41 -12.76
N ILE A 22 -8.48 -3.53 -11.94
CA ILE A 22 -7.36 -3.89 -11.04
C ILE A 22 -7.81 -4.96 -10.03
N LYS A 23 -8.98 -4.80 -9.39
CA LYS A 23 -9.50 -5.79 -8.45
C LYS A 23 -9.78 -7.15 -9.11
N ARG A 24 -10.25 -7.16 -10.34
CA ARG A 24 -10.48 -8.41 -11.10
C ARG A 24 -9.16 -9.09 -11.47
N SER A 25 -8.17 -8.33 -11.93
CA SER A 25 -6.87 -8.87 -12.33
C SER A 25 -6.00 -9.31 -11.14
N LEU A 26 -6.14 -8.62 -10.00
CA LEU A 26 -5.45 -8.87 -8.75
C LEU A 26 -6.50 -9.07 -7.64
N ALA A 27 -7.21 -10.19 -7.72
CA ALA A 27 -8.30 -10.49 -6.81
C ALA A 27 -7.79 -10.74 -5.38
N LEU A 28 -8.58 -10.31 -4.39
CA LEU A 28 -8.31 -10.61 -2.99
C LEU A 28 -8.85 -12.01 -2.67
N PRO A 29 -8.01 -12.98 -2.25
CA PRO A 29 -8.48 -14.28 -1.82
C PRO A 29 -9.40 -14.18 -0.60
N GLN A 30 -10.40 -15.06 -0.51
CA GLN A 30 -11.37 -15.03 0.59
C GLN A 30 -10.71 -15.10 1.98
N ALA A 31 -9.68 -15.92 2.14
CA ALA A 31 -8.95 -16.02 3.40
C ALA A 31 -8.24 -14.70 3.79
N ALA A 32 -7.72 -13.98 2.78
CA ALA A 32 -7.08 -12.69 2.99
C ALA A 32 -8.11 -11.58 3.29
N GLU A 33 -9.30 -11.64 2.67
CA GLU A 33 -10.41 -10.75 2.99
C GLU A 33 -10.86 -10.90 4.44
N GLU A 34 -11.07 -12.12 4.90
CA GLU A 34 -11.41 -12.44 6.29
C GLU A 34 -10.31 -11.98 7.26
N PHE A 35 -9.05 -12.14 6.90
CA PHE A 35 -7.93 -11.64 7.68
C PHE A 35 -7.95 -10.11 7.81
N VAL A 36 -8.16 -9.38 6.72
CA VAL A 36 -8.27 -7.91 6.75
C VAL A 36 -9.44 -7.48 7.62
N TYR A 37 -10.59 -8.13 7.49
CA TYR A 37 -11.77 -7.84 8.32
C TYR A 37 -11.47 -8.02 9.82
N ARG A 38 -10.91 -9.17 10.20
CA ARG A 38 -10.56 -9.44 11.61
C ARG A 38 -9.50 -8.47 12.14
N SER A 39 -8.54 -8.08 11.32
CA SER A 39 -7.52 -7.11 11.70
C SER A 39 -8.12 -5.73 12.00
N ARG A 40 -9.09 -5.28 11.19
CA ARG A 40 -9.82 -4.03 11.45
C ARG A 40 -10.63 -4.10 12.75
N LEU A 41 -11.30 -5.22 13.01
CA LEU A 41 -12.01 -5.42 14.27
C LEU A 41 -11.06 -5.41 15.47
N ALA A 42 -9.87 -6.03 15.36
CA ALA A 42 -8.88 -6.02 16.42
C ALA A 42 -8.40 -4.60 16.76
N VAL A 43 -8.07 -3.79 15.74
CA VAL A 43 -7.73 -2.37 15.96
C VAL A 43 -8.87 -1.62 16.65
N ARG A 44 -10.10 -1.81 16.17
CA ARG A 44 -11.28 -1.16 16.77
C ARG A 44 -11.45 -1.53 18.24
N ARG A 45 -11.35 -2.81 18.60
CA ARG A 45 -11.46 -3.27 19.99
C ARG A 45 -10.39 -2.68 20.90
N ILE A 46 -9.16 -2.51 20.39
CA ILE A 46 -8.10 -1.82 21.13
C ILE A 46 -8.45 -0.35 21.37
N LEU A 47 -8.96 0.33 20.36
CA LEU A 47 -9.39 1.74 20.47
C LEU A 47 -10.59 1.91 21.42
N ASP A 48 -11.52 0.97 21.39
CA ASP A 48 -12.70 0.96 22.27
C ASP A 48 -12.35 0.46 23.70
N ARG A 49 -11.09 0.04 23.95
CA ARG A 49 -10.57 -0.51 25.23
C ARG A 49 -11.15 -1.87 25.61
N ASP A 50 -11.71 -2.59 24.66
CA ASP A 50 -12.20 -3.98 24.85
C ASP A 50 -11.06 -5.00 24.71
N ASP A 51 -9.93 -4.59 24.15
CA ASP A 51 -8.70 -5.38 24.03
C ASP A 51 -7.57 -4.61 24.73
N PRO A 52 -6.91 -5.16 25.75
CA PRO A 52 -5.91 -4.45 26.55
C PRO A 52 -4.57 -4.29 25.83
N ARG A 53 -4.38 -4.91 24.66
CA ARG A 53 -3.14 -4.77 23.89
C ARG A 53 -2.94 -3.34 23.38
N LEU A 54 -1.69 -3.03 23.07
CA LEU A 54 -1.35 -1.86 22.30
C LEU A 54 -1.32 -2.22 20.80
N PHE A 55 -1.66 -1.30 19.92
CA PHE A 55 -1.31 -1.46 18.52
C PHE A 55 -0.15 -0.53 18.17
N VAL A 56 0.73 -1.02 17.29
CA VAL A 56 1.94 -0.29 16.87
C VAL A 56 2.03 -0.33 15.36
N VAL A 57 2.12 0.86 14.76
CA VAL A 57 2.32 1.00 13.31
C VAL A 57 3.81 1.25 13.06
N VAL A 58 4.48 0.30 12.42
CA VAL A 58 5.92 0.39 12.13
C VAL A 58 6.20 0.11 10.67
N GLY A 59 7.18 0.80 10.11
CA GLY A 59 7.58 0.60 8.72
C GLY A 59 8.36 1.78 8.17
N PRO A 60 8.76 1.69 6.90
CA PRO A 60 9.50 2.75 6.23
C PRO A 60 8.64 4.02 6.07
N CYS A 61 9.30 5.15 5.84
CA CYS A 61 8.61 6.41 5.56
C CYS A 61 7.74 6.31 4.29
N SER A 62 8.26 5.67 3.25
CA SER A 62 7.49 5.23 2.07
C SER A 62 8.16 4.04 1.42
N ILE A 63 7.35 3.21 0.76
CA ILE A 63 7.81 2.08 -0.03
C ILE A 63 8.38 2.60 -1.35
N HIS A 64 9.61 2.24 -1.66
CA HIS A 64 10.25 2.53 -2.95
C HIS A 64 10.72 1.25 -3.65
N ASP A 65 10.98 0.20 -2.88
CA ASP A 65 11.39 -1.11 -3.36
C ASP A 65 10.43 -2.19 -2.85
N PRO A 66 9.59 -2.78 -3.71
CA PRO A 66 8.66 -3.84 -3.33
C PRO A 66 9.35 -5.13 -2.84
N VAL A 67 10.57 -5.43 -3.30
CA VAL A 67 11.31 -6.62 -2.86
C VAL A 67 11.78 -6.45 -1.43
N ALA A 68 12.42 -5.32 -1.14
CA ALA A 68 12.85 -4.97 0.22
C ALA A 68 11.64 -4.87 1.17
N ALA A 69 10.49 -4.35 0.69
CA ALA A 69 9.27 -4.29 1.48
C ALA A 69 8.72 -5.66 1.86
N ARG A 70 8.76 -6.65 0.95
CA ARG A 70 8.36 -8.05 1.23
C ARG A 70 9.30 -8.71 2.23
N GLU A 71 10.60 -8.50 2.11
CA GLU A 71 11.58 -9.01 3.07
C GLU A 71 11.34 -8.41 4.47
N TYR A 72 11.18 -7.08 4.54
CA TYR A 72 10.83 -6.39 5.79
C TYR A 72 9.55 -6.95 6.40
N ALA A 73 8.50 -7.12 5.61
CA ALA A 73 7.22 -7.67 6.05
C ALA A 73 7.38 -9.08 6.64
N THR A 74 8.17 -9.95 6.01
CA THR A 74 8.42 -11.31 6.47
C THR A 74 9.10 -11.31 7.85
N ARG A 75 10.11 -10.46 8.03
CA ARG A 75 10.80 -10.29 9.32
C ARG A 75 9.86 -9.71 10.39
N LEU A 76 9.08 -8.68 10.01
CA LEU A 76 8.14 -8.03 10.92
C LEU A 76 7.03 -8.97 11.36
N ARG A 77 6.54 -9.86 10.47
CA ARG A 77 5.57 -10.89 10.83
C ARG A 77 6.11 -11.85 11.91
N GLY A 78 7.35 -12.29 11.79
CA GLY A 78 7.99 -13.12 12.81
C GLY A 78 8.10 -12.41 14.17
N LEU A 79 8.34 -11.09 14.17
CA LEU A 79 8.30 -10.28 15.39
C LEU A 79 6.87 -10.16 15.93
N ALA A 80 5.90 -9.84 15.06
CA ALA A 80 4.50 -9.68 15.44
C ALA A 80 3.95 -10.92 16.16
N GLN A 81 4.29 -12.12 15.69
CA GLN A 81 3.90 -13.37 16.34
C GLN A 81 4.47 -13.52 17.75
N ARG A 82 5.70 -13.07 17.99
CA ARG A 82 6.32 -13.17 19.32
C ARG A 82 5.73 -12.22 20.35
N VAL A 83 5.10 -11.14 19.91
CA VAL A 83 4.53 -10.09 20.78
C VAL A 83 3.01 -10.04 20.74
N GLU A 84 2.35 -10.99 20.07
CA GLU A 84 0.90 -10.95 19.81
C GLU A 84 0.03 -10.90 21.07
N GLY A 85 0.53 -11.40 22.19
CA GLY A 85 -0.17 -11.34 23.49
C GLY A 85 -0.23 -9.94 24.10
N THR A 86 0.65 -9.04 23.68
CA THR A 86 0.77 -7.69 24.26
C THR A 86 0.59 -6.57 23.23
N MET A 87 0.92 -6.84 22.00
CA MET A 87 0.88 -5.84 20.92
C MET A 87 0.27 -6.39 19.64
N LEU A 88 -0.55 -5.58 18.99
CA LEU A 88 -0.96 -5.77 17.61
C LEU A 88 -0.03 -4.95 16.72
N VAL A 89 0.80 -5.62 15.94
CA VAL A 89 1.76 -4.95 15.05
C VAL A 89 1.15 -4.80 13.66
N LEU A 90 1.11 -3.56 13.16
CA LEU A 90 0.69 -3.23 11.80
C LEU A 90 1.90 -2.73 11.01
N MET A 91 2.06 -3.20 9.78
CA MET A 91 3.07 -2.65 8.90
C MET A 91 2.60 -1.33 8.30
N ARG A 92 3.39 -0.27 8.46
CA ARG A 92 3.16 0.95 7.69
C ARG A 92 3.51 0.71 6.22
N VAL A 93 2.52 0.95 5.35
CA VAL A 93 2.66 0.79 3.91
C VAL A 93 2.22 2.09 3.24
N TYR A 94 3.15 2.99 3.00
CA TYR A 94 2.90 4.27 2.39
C TYR A 94 3.59 4.37 1.05
N PHE A 95 2.83 4.58 -0.01
CA PHE A 95 3.29 4.49 -1.40
C PHE A 95 3.64 5.84 -2.01
N GLU A 96 3.28 6.92 -1.34
CA GLU A 96 3.44 8.26 -1.90
C GLU A 96 4.51 9.07 -1.16
N LYS A 97 4.98 10.11 -1.82
CA LYS A 97 5.84 11.15 -1.26
C LYS A 97 5.24 12.50 -1.63
N PRO A 98 4.44 13.12 -0.75
CA PRO A 98 3.91 14.46 -1.00
C PRO A 98 5.06 15.46 -1.07
N ARG A 99 5.36 15.92 -2.27
CA ARG A 99 6.39 16.91 -2.53
C ARG A 99 5.80 18.08 -3.30
N THR A 100 6.20 19.29 -2.91
CA THR A 100 5.64 20.51 -3.49
C THR A 100 6.22 20.83 -4.85
N THR A 101 7.50 20.57 -5.09
CA THR A 101 8.18 20.98 -6.33
C THR A 101 9.01 19.86 -6.95
N VAL A 102 10.07 19.41 -6.29
CA VAL A 102 11.09 18.52 -6.88
C VAL A 102 11.21 17.22 -6.09
N GLY A 103 11.52 16.14 -6.78
CA GLY A 103 11.84 14.83 -6.25
C GLY A 103 10.77 13.78 -6.46
N TRP A 104 11.15 12.54 -6.26
CA TRP A 104 10.32 11.37 -6.49
C TRP A 104 8.96 11.45 -5.79
N LYS A 105 7.89 11.15 -6.51
CA LYS A 105 6.48 11.32 -6.09
C LYS A 105 5.91 10.10 -5.35
N GLY A 106 6.64 8.99 -5.31
CA GLY A 106 6.20 7.76 -4.68
C GLY A 106 6.01 6.61 -5.67
N LEU A 107 5.91 5.39 -5.13
CA LEU A 107 5.85 4.16 -5.92
C LEU A 107 4.68 4.11 -6.92
N ILE A 108 3.51 4.66 -6.54
CA ILE A 108 2.35 4.66 -7.44
C ILE A 108 2.59 5.61 -8.62
N ASN A 109 3.12 6.78 -8.34
CA ASN A 109 3.26 7.82 -9.37
C ASN A 109 4.47 7.59 -10.28
N ASP A 110 5.56 7.08 -9.75
CA ASP A 110 6.83 6.88 -10.47
C ASP A 110 7.54 5.64 -9.94
N PRO A 111 7.08 4.43 -10.35
CA PRO A 111 7.59 3.17 -9.84
C PRO A 111 9.05 2.87 -10.23
N ASP A 112 9.51 3.45 -11.33
CA ASP A 112 10.84 3.23 -11.88
C ASP A 112 11.86 4.27 -11.38
N MET A 113 11.41 5.33 -10.69
CA MET A 113 12.23 6.44 -10.16
C MET A 113 13.05 7.18 -11.26
N ASP A 114 12.47 7.30 -12.44
CA ASP A 114 13.11 7.87 -13.63
C ASP A 114 12.26 8.96 -14.32
N ASP A 115 11.21 9.42 -13.62
CA ASP A 115 10.23 10.39 -14.12
C ASP A 115 9.42 9.89 -15.34
N SER A 116 9.34 8.55 -15.54
CA SER A 116 8.50 7.95 -16.59
C SER A 116 7.01 7.96 -16.25
N PHE A 117 6.67 8.05 -14.98
CA PHE A 117 5.30 8.11 -14.46
C PHE A 117 4.38 6.98 -14.92
N HIS A 118 4.90 5.74 -14.95
CA HIS A 118 4.13 4.54 -15.30
C HIS A 118 3.09 4.18 -14.20
N LEU A 119 2.02 4.99 -14.08
CA LEU A 119 1.03 4.91 -12.99
C LEU A 119 0.36 3.53 -12.91
N GLU A 120 -0.02 2.93 -14.03
CA GLU A 120 -0.64 1.59 -14.01
C GLU A 120 0.28 0.56 -13.36
N LYS A 121 1.56 0.56 -13.71
CA LYS A 121 2.59 -0.29 -13.09
C LYS A 121 2.67 -0.04 -11.59
N GLY A 122 2.71 1.23 -11.19
CA GLY A 122 2.77 1.62 -9.77
C GLY A 122 1.57 1.14 -8.98
N ILE A 123 0.35 1.28 -9.52
CA ILE A 123 -0.90 0.80 -8.90
C ILE A 123 -0.87 -0.72 -8.73
N ARG A 124 -0.40 -1.46 -9.75
CA ARG A 124 -0.29 -2.93 -9.68
C ARG A 124 0.71 -3.37 -8.62
N LEU A 125 1.90 -2.79 -8.58
CA LEU A 125 2.93 -3.09 -7.57
C LEU A 125 2.42 -2.82 -6.15
N ALA A 126 1.74 -1.70 -5.94
CA ALA A 126 1.13 -1.36 -4.66
C ALA A 126 0.06 -2.39 -4.25
N ARG A 127 -0.82 -2.77 -5.18
CA ARG A 127 -1.86 -3.78 -4.95
C ARG A 127 -1.27 -5.13 -4.63
N GLU A 128 -0.26 -5.59 -5.38
CA GLU A 128 0.43 -6.86 -5.14
C GLU A 128 1.10 -6.93 -3.76
N LEU A 129 1.70 -5.83 -3.30
CA LEU A 129 2.27 -5.77 -1.96
C LEU A 129 1.20 -5.89 -0.88
N LEU A 130 0.05 -5.20 -1.03
CA LEU A 130 -1.06 -5.28 -0.09
C LEU A 130 -1.67 -6.69 -0.03
N LEU A 131 -1.80 -7.35 -1.18
CA LEU A 131 -2.25 -8.75 -1.26
C LEU A 131 -1.27 -9.68 -0.53
N PHE A 132 0.02 -9.54 -0.80
CA PHE A 132 1.06 -10.31 -0.11
C PHE A 132 0.98 -10.16 1.40
N LEU A 133 0.79 -8.95 1.92
CA LEU A 133 0.66 -8.70 3.35
C LEU A 133 -0.57 -9.39 3.95
N ALA A 134 -1.71 -9.28 3.27
CA ALA A 134 -2.95 -9.91 3.70
C ALA A 134 -2.84 -11.45 3.71
N GLU A 135 -2.24 -12.04 2.68
CA GLU A 135 -2.01 -13.48 2.56
C GLU A 135 -1.01 -14.01 3.59
N THR A 136 0.02 -13.23 3.89
CA THR A 136 1.00 -13.59 4.93
C THR A 136 0.51 -13.36 6.34
N GLY A 137 -0.64 -12.72 6.53
CA GLY A 137 -1.23 -12.46 7.84
C GLY A 137 -0.51 -11.35 8.62
N LEU A 138 -0.05 -10.30 7.93
CA LEU A 138 0.48 -9.08 8.54
C LEU A 138 -0.44 -7.90 8.22
N PRO A 139 -1.09 -7.28 9.23
CA PRO A 139 -1.96 -6.13 8.99
C PRO A 139 -1.16 -4.94 8.45
N ALA A 140 -1.76 -4.18 7.53
CA ALA A 140 -1.20 -2.97 6.95
C ALA A 140 -1.96 -1.72 7.39
N ALA A 141 -1.23 -0.59 7.49
CA ALA A 141 -1.76 0.74 7.80
C ALA A 141 -1.09 1.81 6.91
#